data_aa206273961a479b2d65cc894a398f21
#
_entry.id   aa206273961a479b2d65cc894a398f21
#
_cell.length_a   1.000
_cell.length_b   1.000
_cell.length_c   1.000
_cell.angle_alpha   90.00
_cell.angle_beta   90.00
_cell.angle_gamma   90.00
#
_symmetry.space_group_name_H-M   'P 1'
#
loop_
_entity.id
_entity.type
_entity.pdbx_description
1 polymer ?
#
loop_
_entity_poly.entity_id
_entity_poly.type
_entity_poly.pdbx_seq_one_letter_code
_entity_poly.pdbx_strand_id
1 'polypeptide(L)'
;MDFSLPEEFVMLKKMVRKFTENEIMPLEMTVIEREAARGFEATPSMPPEEEKKILAKAKDLGLWGIDVPEEHGGQGLGMLAKMLVEEEMSRSICWIFLPPDSPNLDFLASSCKPHQYDDYLLPYSRGEKTSALALTEANAGSDAAGIQLRADRKGDKWVLNGTKLWISFGPKADFFIVIAVTDKVKKQRGGFTAFLVDKGTPGFTILRNIPCIGDMLVYELLLEDVVLDDSKVLGDVGQAFVPLQNRLGVRRIEVAAKCCGAATRCMELMLTQARVRETFGSPIGDRQFIQGMIADSTVEIHAARLMVYHAASKYDSGEKDLRVEGAMTKVYGTEMLQRVSDKAIQMHGALGLSKEMVLEYIFRMCRIWRIVEGPSEIHRWLTARQIIRSEKPYETILGML
;
A
#
# COMPACT_ATOMS: atom_id res chain seq x y z
N MET A 1 6.75 21.86 20.24
CA MET A 1 6.54 20.95 19.08
C MET A 1 5.90 21.78 17.99
N ASP A 2 6.51 21.90 16.84
CA ASP A 2 5.90 22.54 15.67
C ASP A 2 5.27 21.45 14.78
N PHE A 3 3.98 21.59 14.50
CA PHE A 3 3.21 20.66 13.64
C PHE A 3 3.01 21.22 12.23
N SER A 4 3.59 22.38 11.91
CA SER A 4 3.54 22.93 10.57
C SER A 4 4.40 22.11 9.61
N LEU A 5 3.91 21.92 8.39
CA LEU A 5 4.72 21.33 7.33
C LEU A 5 5.71 22.40 6.81
N PRO A 6 6.94 22.02 6.46
CA PRO A 6 7.86 22.87 5.72
C PRO A 6 7.20 23.44 4.46
N GLU A 7 7.57 24.67 4.07
CA GLU A 7 6.93 25.36 2.95
C GLU A 7 7.03 24.55 1.63
N GLU A 8 8.14 23.88 1.39
CA GLU A 8 8.35 22.97 0.26
C GLU A 8 7.33 21.82 0.23
N PHE A 9 7.01 21.25 1.39
CA PHE A 9 6.01 20.16 1.49
C PHE A 9 4.59 20.68 1.33
N VAL A 10 4.31 21.92 1.78
CA VAL A 10 3.04 22.59 1.48
C VAL A 10 2.88 22.82 -0.02
N MET A 11 3.97 23.23 -0.71
CA MET A 11 3.97 23.41 -2.17
C MET A 11 3.81 22.09 -2.91
N LEU A 12 4.54 21.04 -2.51
CA LEU A 12 4.39 19.67 -3.04
C LEU A 12 2.94 19.20 -2.92
N LYS A 13 2.37 19.31 -1.73
CA LYS A 13 0.97 18.91 -1.48
C LYS A 13 -0.01 19.65 -2.39
N LYS A 14 0.14 20.97 -2.56
CA LYS A 14 -0.70 21.77 -3.47
C LYS A 14 -0.54 21.35 -4.93
N MET A 15 0.68 21.07 -5.36
CA MET A 15 0.98 20.62 -6.72
C MET A 15 0.31 19.26 -7.00
N VAL A 16 0.49 18.29 -6.11
CA VAL A 16 -0.10 16.94 -6.26
C VAL A 16 -1.63 17.01 -6.21
N ARG A 17 -2.20 17.86 -5.34
CA ARG A 17 -3.65 18.09 -5.31
C ARG A 17 -4.19 18.55 -6.66
N LYS A 18 -3.59 19.58 -7.26
CA LYS A 18 -3.98 20.07 -8.59
C LYS A 18 -3.81 19.00 -9.67
N PHE A 19 -2.71 18.24 -9.61
CA PHE A 19 -2.49 17.13 -10.53
C PHE A 19 -3.59 16.07 -10.39
N THR A 20 -3.94 15.67 -9.18
CA THR A 20 -5.02 14.72 -8.92
C THR A 20 -6.37 15.22 -9.41
N GLU A 21 -6.71 16.46 -9.12
CA GLU A 21 -7.99 17.08 -9.52
C GLU A 21 -8.13 17.25 -11.03
N ASN A 22 -7.05 17.63 -11.72
CA ASN A 22 -7.10 17.96 -13.14
C ASN A 22 -6.86 16.76 -14.05
N GLU A 23 -6.04 15.78 -13.63
CA GLU A 23 -5.58 14.70 -14.52
C GLU A 23 -6.15 13.34 -14.13
N ILE A 24 -6.42 13.09 -12.85
CA ILE A 24 -6.84 11.77 -12.37
C ILE A 24 -8.35 11.70 -12.12
N MET A 25 -8.90 12.64 -11.37
CA MET A 25 -10.35 12.63 -11.03
C MET A 25 -11.28 12.66 -12.24
N PRO A 26 -10.95 13.30 -13.39
CA PRO A 26 -11.83 13.23 -14.57
C PRO A 26 -12.06 11.81 -15.11
N LEU A 27 -11.21 10.85 -14.73
CA LEU A 27 -11.33 9.45 -15.16
C LEU A 27 -12.17 8.58 -14.21
N GLU A 28 -12.65 9.12 -13.09
CA GLU A 28 -13.32 8.35 -12.04
C GLU A 28 -14.57 7.61 -12.57
N MET A 29 -15.41 8.29 -13.37
CA MET A 29 -16.59 7.64 -13.93
C MET A 29 -16.24 6.55 -14.93
N THR A 30 -15.22 6.74 -15.76
CA THR A 30 -14.70 5.70 -16.66
C THR A 30 -14.22 4.47 -15.88
N VAL A 31 -13.56 4.66 -14.74
CA VAL A 31 -13.12 3.56 -13.86
C VAL A 31 -14.31 2.79 -13.29
N ILE A 32 -15.36 3.49 -12.81
CA ILE A 32 -16.58 2.87 -12.29
C ILE A 32 -17.30 2.07 -13.37
N GLU A 33 -17.47 2.63 -14.57
CA GLU A 33 -18.12 1.96 -15.69
C GLU A 33 -17.36 0.70 -16.14
N ARG A 34 -16.03 0.80 -16.25
CA ARG A 34 -15.18 -0.34 -16.64
C ARG A 34 -15.15 -1.42 -15.55
N GLU A 35 -15.11 -1.05 -14.27
CA GLU A 35 -15.20 -2.00 -13.17
C GLU A 35 -16.54 -2.74 -13.18
N ALA A 36 -17.63 -2.05 -13.43
CA ALA A 36 -18.95 -2.66 -13.50
C ALA A 36 -19.10 -3.61 -14.73
N ALA A 37 -18.49 -3.25 -15.85
CA ALA A 37 -18.60 -4.01 -17.11
C ALA A 37 -17.72 -5.27 -17.15
N ARG A 38 -16.59 -5.31 -16.44
CA ARG A 38 -15.61 -6.40 -16.57
C ARG A 38 -16.04 -7.75 -15.98
N GLY A 39 -17.02 -7.77 -15.06
CA GLY A 39 -17.44 -9.00 -14.39
C GLY A 39 -16.31 -9.65 -13.60
N PHE A 40 -15.91 -10.88 -13.97
CA PHE A 40 -14.83 -11.64 -13.34
C PHE A 40 -13.50 -11.57 -14.08
N GLU A 41 -13.38 -10.78 -15.12
CA GLU A 41 -12.14 -10.63 -15.88
C GLU A 41 -11.07 -9.85 -15.09
N ALA A 42 -9.79 -10.16 -15.37
CA ALA A 42 -8.64 -9.48 -14.77
C ALA A 42 -8.25 -8.19 -15.49
N THR A 43 -9.23 -7.51 -16.09
CA THR A 43 -8.98 -6.27 -16.81
C THR A 43 -8.93 -5.10 -15.83
N PRO A 44 -7.85 -4.31 -15.78
CA PRO A 44 -7.77 -3.11 -14.95
C PRO A 44 -8.91 -2.13 -15.27
N SER A 45 -9.54 -1.56 -14.25
CA SER A 45 -10.57 -0.55 -14.45
C SER A 45 -9.99 0.76 -14.97
N MET A 46 -8.76 1.10 -14.56
CA MET A 46 -8.02 2.20 -15.17
C MET A 46 -7.62 1.84 -16.60
N PRO A 47 -7.96 2.67 -17.62
CA PRO A 47 -7.50 2.43 -19.00
C PRO A 47 -5.97 2.50 -19.09
N PRO A 48 -5.28 1.50 -19.67
CA PRO A 48 -3.81 1.46 -19.70
C PRO A 48 -3.17 2.66 -20.39
N GLU A 49 -3.78 3.17 -21.46
CA GLU A 49 -3.26 4.34 -22.18
C GLU A 49 -3.38 5.64 -21.37
N GLU A 50 -4.44 5.77 -20.56
CA GLU A 50 -4.60 6.91 -19.66
C GLU A 50 -3.65 6.78 -18.46
N GLU A 51 -3.47 5.59 -17.89
CA GLU A 51 -2.48 5.33 -16.85
C GLU A 51 -1.08 5.74 -17.32
N LYS A 52 -0.70 5.36 -18.54
CA LYS A 52 0.59 5.72 -19.14
C LYS A 52 0.78 7.23 -19.29
N LYS A 53 -0.25 7.95 -19.75
CA LYS A 53 -0.22 9.42 -19.88
C LYS A 53 -0.06 10.10 -18.52
N ILE A 54 -0.79 9.63 -17.50
CA ILE A 54 -0.71 10.15 -16.13
C ILE A 54 0.68 9.92 -15.57
N LEU A 55 1.23 8.71 -15.72
CA LEU A 55 2.57 8.38 -15.24
C LEU A 55 3.66 9.23 -15.92
N ALA A 56 3.54 9.50 -17.22
CA ALA A 56 4.45 10.40 -17.93
C ALA A 56 4.39 11.83 -17.37
N LYS A 57 3.19 12.39 -17.20
CA LYS A 57 3.00 13.71 -16.59
C LYS A 57 3.52 13.77 -15.15
N ALA A 58 3.29 12.72 -14.37
CA ALA A 58 3.81 12.62 -13.01
C ALA A 58 5.35 12.61 -12.98
N LYS A 59 5.98 11.94 -13.96
CA LYS A 59 7.44 11.96 -14.13
C LYS A 59 7.95 13.36 -14.43
N ASP A 60 7.33 14.06 -15.37
CA ASP A 60 7.68 15.44 -15.74
C ASP A 60 7.55 16.42 -14.57
N LEU A 61 6.63 16.15 -13.63
CA LEU A 61 6.45 16.89 -12.38
C LEU A 61 7.42 16.49 -11.26
N GLY A 62 8.32 15.53 -11.49
CA GLY A 62 9.26 15.03 -10.49
C GLY A 62 8.60 14.17 -9.40
N LEU A 63 7.46 13.54 -9.66
CA LEU A 63 6.74 12.73 -8.68
C LEU A 63 7.20 11.27 -8.63
N TRP A 64 8.12 10.86 -9.51
CA TRP A 64 8.71 9.52 -9.42
C TRP A 64 9.88 9.51 -8.42
N GLY A 65 10.01 8.40 -7.69
CA GLY A 65 11.13 8.20 -6.78
C GLY A 65 11.21 9.23 -5.64
N ILE A 66 10.09 9.70 -5.12
CA ILE A 66 10.02 10.73 -4.07
C ILE A 66 10.88 10.36 -2.85
N ASP A 67 10.79 9.12 -2.37
CA ASP A 67 11.53 8.59 -1.23
C ASP A 67 12.79 7.80 -1.61
N VAL A 68 13.05 7.64 -2.89
CA VAL A 68 14.25 6.96 -3.40
C VAL A 68 15.48 7.85 -3.17
N PRO A 69 16.57 7.33 -2.57
CA PRO A 69 17.80 8.08 -2.43
C PRO A 69 18.36 8.61 -3.77
N GLU A 70 18.96 9.79 -3.75
CA GLU A 70 19.54 10.40 -4.96
C GLU A 70 20.61 9.51 -5.61
N GLU A 71 21.39 8.79 -4.81
CA GLU A 71 22.40 7.80 -5.28
C GLU A 71 21.80 6.66 -6.10
N HIS A 72 20.49 6.40 -5.95
CA HIS A 72 19.74 5.42 -6.73
C HIS A 72 18.86 6.08 -7.81
N GLY A 73 19.04 7.38 -8.04
CA GLY A 73 18.35 8.14 -9.08
C GLY A 73 16.98 8.67 -8.70
N GLY A 74 16.66 8.77 -7.41
CA GLY A 74 15.42 9.35 -6.88
C GLY A 74 15.53 10.80 -6.48
N GLN A 75 14.50 11.29 -5.77
CA GLN A 75 14.38 12.69 -5.31
C GLN A 75 14.91 12.88 -3.89
N GLY A 76 15.10 11.84 -3.10
CA GLY A 76 15.61 11.89 -1.73
C GLY A 76 14.77 12.69 -0.73
N LEU A 77 13.49 12.96 -1.03
CA LEU A 77 12.64 13.83 -0.19
C LEU A 77 12.11 13.14 1.07
N GLY A 78 12.32 11.82 1.19
CA GLY A 78 11.97 11.04 2.37
C GLY A 78 10.54 10.53 2.42
N MET A 79 10.26 9.81 3.50
CA MET A 79 8.99 9.12 3.72
C MET A 79 7.82 10.10 3.94
N LEU A 80 8.04 11.21 4.65
CA LEU A 80 6.98 12.18 4.88
C LEU A 80 6.48 12.78 3.57
N ALA A 81 7.38 13.16 2.66
CA ALA A 81 7.02 13.66 1.33
C ALA A 81 6.21 12.61 0.55
N LYS A 82 6.63 11.36 0.57
CA LYS A 82 5.89 10.26 -0.06
C LYS A 82 4.48 10.12 0.53
N MET A 83 4.31 10.19 1.85
CA MET A 83 2.99 10.11 2.48
C MET A 83 2.08 11.26 2.06
N LEU A 84 2.61 12.47 1.89
CA LEU A 84 1.84 13.61 1.38
C LEU A 84 1.37 13.39 -0.07
N VAL A 85 2.23 12.84 -0.92
CA VAL A 85 1.87 12.49 -2.30
C VAL A 85 0.80 11.41 -2.33
N GLU A 86 0.97 10.33 -1.57
CA GLU A 86 0.01 9.23 -1.47
C GLU A 86 -1.36 9.69 -0.92
N GLU A 87 -1.36 10.58 0.08
CA GLU A 87 -2.59 11.16 0.62
C GLU A 87 -3.35 11.95 -0.46
N GLU A 88 -2.69 12.86 -1.17
CA GLU A 88 -3.36 13.70 -2.17
C GLU A 88 -3.82 12.92 -3.40
N MET A 89 -3.04 11.96 -3.89
CA MET A 89 -3.45 11.12 -5.01
C MET A 89 -4.63 10.22 -4.66
N SER A 90 -4.69 9.72 -3.43
CA SER A 90 -5.75 8.83 -2.96
C SER A 90 -7.08 9.56 -2.62
N ARG A 91 -7.18 10.86 -2.90
CA ARG A 91 -8.47 11.56 -3.00
C ARG A 91 -9.28 11.11 -4.22
N SER A 92 -8.62 10.55 -5.23
CA SER A 92 -9.30 9.89 -6.35
C SER A 92 -9.44 8.39 -6.12
N ILE A 93 -10.47 7.81 -6.72
CA ILE A 93 -10.69 6.35 -6.76
C ILE A 93 -9.82 5.65 -7.80
N CYS A 94 -9.16 6.39 -8.69
CA CYS A 94 -8.26 5.85 -9.70
C CYS A 94 -6.94 5.44 -9.04
N TRP A 95 -6.67 4.16 -9.00
CA TRP A 95 -5.44 3.64 -8.40
C TRP A 95 -4.26 3.79 -9.36
N ILE A 96 -3.48 4.84 -9.15
CA ILE A 96 -2.22 5.11 -9.83
C ILE A 96 -1.08 4.82 -8.85
N PHE A 97 -0.15 3.99 -9.26
CA PHE A 97 1.06 3.68 -8.49
C PHE A 97 2.25 4.37 -9.15
N LEU A 98 2.78 5.40 -8.46
CA LEU A 98 3.98 6.09 -8.94
C LEU A 98 5.21 5.20 -8.79
N PRO A 99 6.08 5.12 -9.80
CA PRO A 99 7.33 4.37 -9.68
C PRO A 99 8.31 4.96 -8.64
N PRO A 100 9.02 4.10 -7.89
CA PRO A 100 8.81 2.67 -7.80
C PRO A 100 7.47 2.35 -7.13
N ASP A 101 6.72 1.44 -7.70
CA ASP A 101 5.29 1.20 -7.47
C ASP A 101 4.94 0.57 -6.11
N SER A 102 5.92 0.27 -5.29
CA SER A 102 5.74 -0.45 -4.03
C SER A 102 6.96 -0.28 -3.11
N PRO A 103 6.82 -0.48 -1.79
CA PRO A 103 7.95 -0.40 -0.86
C PRO A 103 8.92 -1.59 -0.97
N ASN A 104 8.95 -2.32 -2.10
CA ASN A 104 9.96 -3.33 -2.38
C ASN A 104 11.35 -2.71 -2.52
N LEU A 105 11.44 -1.39 -2.72
CA LEU A 105 12.71 -0.66 -2.74
C LEU A 105 13.52 -0.90 -1.45
N ASP A 106 12.91 -0.76 -0.28
CA ASP A 106 13.61 -0.97 1.00
C ASP A 106 14.15 -2.40 1.12
N PHE A 107 13.40 -3.38 0.62
CA PHE A 107 13.86 -4.76 0.61
C PHE A 107 15.04 -4.95 -0.36
N LEU A 108 14.93 -4.40 -1.57
CA LEU A 108 16.00 -4.48 -2.58
C LEU A 108 17.25 -3.72 -2.12
N ALA A 109 17.11 -2.47 -1.68
CA ALA A 109 18.22 -1.64 -1.25
C ALA A 109 19.01 -2.24 -0.07
N SER A 110 18.27 -2.86 0.89
CA SER A 110 18.92 -3.51 2.05
C SER A 110 19.47 -4.91 1.78
N SER A 111 19.12 -5.55 0.66
CA SER A 111 19.39 -6.98 0.45
C SER A 111 20.06 -7.31 -0.88
N CYS A 112 19.99 -6.45 -1.89
CA CYS A 112 20.68 -6.67 -3.17
C CYS A 112 22.20 -6.76 -2.97
N LYS A 113 22.78 -7.72 -3.67
CA LYS A 113 24.24 -7.84 -3.79
C LYS A 113 24.73 -7.01 -4.99
N PRO A 114 26.02 -6.61 -5.04
CA PRO A 114 26.51 -5.74 -6.12
C PRO A 114 26.14 -6.21 -7.54
N HIS A 115 26.20 -7.52 -7.80
CA HIS A 115 25.85 -8.09 -9.11
C HIS A 115 24.35 -8.04 -9.44
N GLN A 116 23.48 -7.68 -8.47
CA GLN A 116 22.02 -7.54 -8.66
C GLN A 116 21.60 -6.07 -8.88
N TYR A 117 22.52 -5.11 -8.72
CA TYR A 117 22.20 -3.68 -8.75
C TYR A 117 21.69 -3.27 -10.14
N ASP A 118 22.44 -3.61 -11.18
CA ASP A 118 22.13 -3.19 -12.56
C ASP A 118 20.90 -3.94 -13.13
N ASP A 119 20.65 -5.15 -12.65
CA ASP A 119 19.53 -5.96 -13.15
C ASP A 119 18.22 -5.70 -12.41
N TYR A 120 18.27 -5.33 -11.11
CA TYR A 120 17.07 -5.25 -10.28
C TYR A 120 16.92 -3.91 -9.56
N LEU A 121 17.90 -3.51 -8.71
CA LEU A 121 17.74 -2.34 -7.85
C LEU A 121 17.61 -1.04 -8.65
N LEU A 122 18.58 -0.74 -9.51
CA LEU A 122 18.59 0.53 -10.26
C LEU A 122 17.45 0.64 -11.26
N PRO A 123 17.13 -0.39 -12.08
CA PRO A 123 15.97 -0.32 -12.97
C PRO A 123 14.65 -0.20 -12.21
N TYR A 124 14.51 -0.88 -11.07
CA TYR A 124 13.33 -0.74 -10.23
C TYR A 124 13.22 0.68 -9.64
N SER A 125 14.29 1.22 -9.08
CA SER A 125 14.33 2.57 -8.51
C SER A 125 13.96 3.66 -9.52
N ARG A 126 14.34 3.46 -10.79
CA ARG A 126 14.04 4.39 -11.90
C ARG A 126 12.67 4.17 -12.54
N GLY A 127 11.90 3.17 -12.07
CA GLY A 127 10.62 2.81 -12.65
C GLY A 127 10.70 2.17 -14.04
N GLU A 128 11.86 1.64 -14.41
CA GLU A 128 12.10 0.91 -15.66
C GLU A 128 11.65 -0.56 -15.55
N LYS A 129 11.63 -1.10 -14.31
CA LYS A 129 11.10 -2.41 -13.98
C LYS A 129 10.09 -2.30 -12.84
N THR A 130 9.13 -3.21 -12.85
CA THR A 130 8.14 -3.39 -11.78
C THR A 130 8.39 -4.71 -11.05
N SER A 131 7.96 -4.80 -9.80
CA SER A 131 8.15 -6.00 -9.00
C SER A 131 6.89 -6.43 -8.26
N ALA A 132 6.79 -7.71 -7.94
CA ALA A 132 5.76 -8.22 -7.06
C ALA A 132 6.36 -8.99 -5.88
N LEU A 133 5.80 -8.82 -4.68
CA LEU A 133 6.15 -9.63 -3.52
C LEU A 133 5.28 -10.88 -3.47
N ALA A 134 5.89 -12.05 -3.53
CA ALA A 134 5.23 -13.36 -3.47
C ALA A 134 5.47 -14.02 -2.10
N LEU A 135 4.64 -13.68 -1.11
CA LEU A 135 4.72 -14.18 0.26
C LEU A 135 3.58 -15.16 0.58
N THR A 136 2.34 -14.71 0.44
CA THR A 136 1.13 -15.37 0.93
C THR A 136 0.85 -16.69 0.20
N GLU A 137 0.35 -17.67 0.94
CA GLU A 137 -0.10 -18.98 0.45
C GLU A 137 -1.52 -19.27 0.92
N ALA A 138 -2.17 -20.29 0.38
CA ALA A 138 -3.55 -20.64 0.71
C ALA A 138 -3.77 -20.83 2.22
N ASN A 139 -2.79 -21.40 2.92
CA ASN A 139 -2.85 -21.68 4.37
C ASN A 139 -1.96 -20.76 5.22
N ALA A 140 -1.34 -19.74 4.63
CA ALA A 140 -0.39 -18.86 5.30
C ALA A 140 -0.58 -17.39 4.88
N GLY A 141 -1.57 -16.73 5.47
CA GLY A 141 -1.82 -15.28 5.35
C GLY A 141 -1.39 -14.55 6.60
N SER A 142 -2.26 -14.51 7.63
CA SER A 142 -1.96 -13.88 8.93
C SER A 142 -0.78 -14.52 9.64
N ASP A 143 -0.66 -15.85 9.57
CA ASP A 143 0.54 -16.57 9.98
C ASP A 143 1.52 -16.70 8.80
N ALA A 144 2.25 -15.62 8.53
CA ALA A 144 3.28 -15.61 7.49
C ALA A 144 4.46 -16.58 7.79
N ALA A 145 4.58 -17.05 9.05
CA ALA A 145 5.56 -18.05 9.42
C ALA A 145 5.15 -19.48 9.01
N GLY A 146 3.90 -19.67 8.60
CA GLY A 146 3.34 -20.91 8.13
C GLY A 146 3.53 -21.21 6.65
N ILE A 147 4.27 -20.39 5.88
CA ILE A 147 4.54 -20.62 4.45
C ILE A 147 5.22 -21.97 4.24
N GLN A 148 4.93 -22.60 3.10
CA GLN A 148 5.37 -23.96 2.78
C GLN A 148 6.10 -24.08 1.43
N LEU A 149 6.02 -23.09 0.54
CA LEU A 149 6.79 -23.07 -0.71
C LEU A 149 8.24 -23.30 -0.37
N ARG A 150 8.81 -24.41 -0.87
CA ARG A 150 10.16 -24.82 -0.53
C ARG A 150 11.16 -24.41 -1.60
N ALA A 151 12.38 -24.17 -1.17
CA ALA A 151 13.56 -24.07 -2.01
C ALA A 151 14.60 -25.09 -1.52
N ASP A 152 14.75 -26.15 -2.30
CA ASP A 152 15.68 -27.25 -1.99
C ASP A 152 17.02 -27.02 -2.69
N ARG A 153 18.13 -27.13 -1.96
CA ARG A 153 19.48 -27.03 -2.56
C ARG A 153 19.81 -28.33 -3.31
N LYS A 154 20.15 -28.22 -4.61
CA LYS A 154 20.63 -29.30 -5.44
C LYS A 154 21.96 -28.92 -6.10
N GLY A 155 23.08 -29.34 -5.48
CA GLY A 155 24.41 -28.90 -5.88
C GLY A 155 24.59 -27.39 -5.72
N ASP A 156 24.88 -26.69 -6.80
CA ASP A 156 25.05 -25.23 -6.87
C ASP A 156 23.73 -24.49 -7.23
N LYS A 157 22.62 -25.20 -7.35
CA LYS A 157 21.30 -24.64 -7.72
C LYS A 157 20.28 -24.77 -6.61
N TRP A 158 19.25 -23.94 -6.69
CA TRP A 158 18.04 -23.99 -5.89
C TRP A 158 16.89 -24.46 -6.77
N VAL A 159 16.05 -25.36 -6.25
CA VAL A 159 14.83 -25.81 -6.93
C VAL A 159 13.64 -25.40 -6.09
N LEU A 160 12.82 -24.50 -6.63
CA LEU A 160 11.65 -23.95 -5.96
C LEU A 160 10.40 -24.70 -6.40
N ASN A 161 9.59 -25.13 -5.41
CA ASN A 161 8.33 -25.81 -5.63
C ASN A 161 7.24 -25.32 -4.66
N GLY A 162 6.06 -25.00 -5.19
CA GLY A 162 4.89 -24.60 -4.42
C GLY A 162 4.06 -23.55 -5.12
N THR A 163 3.10 -22.99 -4.38
CA THR A 163 2.18 -21.98 -4.90
C THR A 163 2.19 -20.73 -4.02
N LYS A 164 1.92 -19.58 -4.62
CA LYS A 164 1.66 -18.32 -3.92
C LYS A 164 0.30 -17.80 -4.31
N LEU A 165 -0.38 -17.15 -3.36
CA LEU A 165 -1.75 -16.70 -3.53
C LEU A 165 -1.91 -15.23 -3.15
N TRP A 166 -2.87 -14.54 -3.73
CA TRP A 166 -3.17 -13.13 -3.47
C TRP A 166 -2.02 -12.18 -3.86
N ILE A 167 -1.30 -12.47 -4.94
CA ILE A 167 -0.15 -11.68 -5.37
C ILE A 167 -0.60 -10.56 -6.30
N SER A 168 -0.40 -9.32 -5.86
CA SER A 168 -0.66 -8.13 -6.68
C SER A 168 0.39 -7.96 -7.78
N PHE A 169 0.06 -7.21 -8.82
CA PHE A 169 0.93 -6.87 -9.95
C PHE A 169 1.39 -8.04 -10.82
N GLY A 170 0.90 -9.26 -10.62
CA GLY A 170 1.38 -10.45 -11.33
C GLY A 170 1.71 -10.23 -12.81
N PRO A 171 0.76 -9.88 -13.71
CA PRO A 171 1.05 -9.67 -15.13
C PRO A 171 1.89 -8.43 -15.44
N LYS A 172 1.88 -7.41 -14.58
CA LYS A 172 2.67 -6.17 -14.74
C LYS A 172 4.12 -6.34 -14.29
N ALA A 173 4.39 -7.24 -13.33
CA ALA A 173 5.72 -7.41 -12.75
C ALA A 173 6.71 -8.00 -13.77
N ASP A 174 7.91 -7.43 -13.81
CA ASP A 174 9.06 -7.94 -14.57
C ASP A 174 9.79 -9.03 -13.79
N PHE A 175 9.79 -8.92 -12.46
CA PHE A 175 10.35 -9.92 -11.56
C PHE A 175 9.55 -10.01 -10.24
N PHE A 176 9.75 -11.12 -9.54
CA PHE A 176 9.08 -11.44 -8.27
C PHE A 176 10.08 -11.64 -7.16
N ILE A 177 9.83 -11.04 -5.99
CA ILE A 177 10.54 -11.36 -4.76
C ILE A 177 9.76 -12.51 -4.10
N VAL A 178 10.25 -13.74 -4.28
CA VAL A 178 9.59 -14.95 -3.78
C VAL A 178 10.20 -15.34 -2.44
N ILE A 179 9.38 -15.39 -1.38
CA ILE A 179 9.82 -15.88 -0.07
C ILE A 179 9.58 -17.38 0.01
N ALA A 180 10.66 -18.14 0.18
CA ALA A 180 10.64 -19.60 0.22
C ALA A 180 11.26 -20.15 1.51
N VAL A 181 10.85 -21.37 1.87
CA VAL A 181 11.39 -22.13 3.01
C VAL A 181 12.65 -22.88 2.57
N THR A 182 13.78 -22.53 3.14
CA THR A 182 15.07 -23.22 2.97
C THR A 182 15.43 -24.08 4.18
N ASP A 183 14.83 -23.78 5.35
CA ASP A 183 14.98 -24.60 6.57
C ASP A 183 13.65 -24.64 7.34
N LYS A 184 12.99 -25.79 7.31
CA LYS A 184 11.67 -25.99 7.96
C LYS A 184 11.72 -25.93 9.48
N VAL A 185 12.85 -26.23 10.10
CA VAL A 185 13.01 -26.23 11.55
C VAL A 185 13.16 -24.81 12.07
N LYS A 186 14.00 -24.02 11.42
CA LYS A 186 14.26 -22.63 11.81
C LYS A 186 13.11 -21.68 11.52
N LYS A 187 12.29 -21.95 10.47
CA LYS A 187 11.17 -21.07 10.04
C LYS A 187 11.62 -19.61 9.94
N GLN A 188 10.85 -18.67 10.52
CA GLN A 188 11.18 -17.23 10.52
C GLN A 188 12.48 -16.86 11.27
N ARG A 189 13.09 -17.80 11.99
CA ARG A 189 14.34 -17.59 12.75
C ARG A 189 15.60 -18.04 11.98
N GLY A 190 15.58 -17.91 10.67
CA GLY A 190 16.70 -18.28 9.79
C GLY A 190 16.37 -19.37 8.77
N GLY A 191 15.08 -19.62 8.52
CA GLY A 191 14.63 -20.64 7.57
C GLY A 191 13.97 -20.08 6.32
N PHE A 192 13.83 -18.75 6.18
CA PHE A 192 13.22 -18.11 5.02
C PHE A 192 14.25 -17.37 4.19
N THR A 193 14.26 -17.65 2.89
CA THR A 193 15.13 -17.01 1.90
C THR A 193 14.28 -16.31 0.86
N ALA A 194 14.72 -15.14 0.42
CA ALA A 194 14.11 -14.42 -0.69
C ALA A 194 14.85 -14.75 -1.98
N PHE A 195 14.09 -14.97 -3.04
CA PHE A 195 14.61 -15.25 -4.38
C PHE A 195 14.06 -14.24 -5.38
N LEU A 196 14.92 -13.77 -6.29
CA LEU A 196 14.54 -12.97 -7.45
C LEU A 196 14.16 -13.94 -8.58
N VAL A 197 12.90 -13.96 -8.95
CA VAL A 197 12.36 -14.81 -10.03
C VAL A 197 11.89 -13.92 -11.15
N ASP A 198 12.56 -13.96 -12.29
CA ASP A 198 12.18 -13.17 -13.45
C ASP A 198 10.90 -13.71 -14.10
N LYS A 199 10.09 -12.84 -14.66
CA LYS A 199 8.96 -13.24 -15.48
C LYS A 199 9.46 -14.08 -16.68
N GLY A 200 8.81 -15.20 -16.91
CA GLY A 200 9.21 -16.14 -17.97
C GLY A 200 10.29 -17.16 -17.57
N THR A 201 10.73 -17.17 -16.30
CA THR A 201 11.59 -18.25 -15.79
C THR A 201 10.91 -19.61 -16.00
N PRO A 202 11.59 -20.64 -16.57
CA PRO A 202 11.01 -21.96 -16.76
C PRO A 202 10.47 -22.54 -15.45
N GLY A 203 9.25 -23.10 -15.52
CA GLY A 203 8.55 -23.62 -14.34
C GLY A 203 7.80 -22.58 -13.52
N PHE A 204 7.95 -21.28 -13.80
CA PHE A 204 7.20 -20.22 -13.15
C PHE A 204 5.98 -19.80 -13.97
N THR A 205 4.79 -19.87 -13.40
CA THR A 205 3.53 -19.57 -14.10
C THR A 205 2.61 -18.70 -13.24
N ILE A 206 2.01 -17.69 -13.86
CA ILE A 206 0.86 -16.97 -13.29
C ILE A 206 -0.38 -17.74 -13.70
N LEU A 207 -0.97 -18.51 -12.77
CA LEU A 207 -2.04 -19.46 -13.08
C LEU A 207 -3.36 -18.78 -13.45
N ARG A 208 -3.80 -17.84 -12.62
CA ARG A 208 -5.10 -17.17 -12.78
C ARG A 208 -5.17 -15.89 -11.97
N ASN A 209 -6.07 -15.00 -12.35
CA ASN A 209 -6.53 -13.95 -11.43
C ASN A 209 -7.58 -14.52 -10.46
N ILE A 210 -7.73 -13.85 -9.34
CA ILE A 210 -8.77 -14.15 -8.35
C ILE A 210 -9.70 -12.95 -8.30
N PRO A 211 -10.95 -13.08 -8.77
CA PRO A 211 -11.90 -11.97 -8.74
C PRO A 211 -12.15 -11.51 -7.30
N CYS A 212 -11.98 -10.22 -7.07
CA CYS A 212 -12.14 -9.58 -5.77
C CYS A 212 -13.05 -8.37 -5.84
N ILE A 213 -13.38 -7.84 -4.67
CA ILE A 213 -14.16 -6.60 -4.54
C ILE A 213 -13.42 -5.43 -5.21
N GLY A 214 -14.16 -4.60 -5.91
CA GLY A 214 -13.64 -3.40 -6.58
C GLY A 214 -12.54 -3.73 -7.58
N ASP A 215 -11.50 -2.91 -7.66
CA ASP A 215 -10.40 -3.06 -8.62
C ASP A 215 -9.17 -3.81 -8.04
N MET A 216 -9.37 -4.63 -7.03
CA MET A 216 -8.31 -5.45 -6.46
C MET A 216 -7.99 -6.63 -7.40
N LEU A 217 -6.90 -6.49 -8.16
CA LEU A 217 -6.38 -7.54 -9.05
C LEU A 217 -5.26 -8.31 -8.35
N VAL A 218 -5.53 -9.58 -8.04
CA VAL A 218 -4.58 -10.48 -7.39
C VAL A 218 -4.54 -11.83 -8.08
N TYR A 219 -3.40 -12.49 -7.98
CA TYR A 219 -3.09 -13.67 -8.80
C TYR A 219 -2.60 -14.82 -7.94
N GLU A 220 -2.80 -16.01 -8.49
CA GLU A 220 -2.19 -17.25 -8.03
C GLU A 220 -0.97 -17.55 -8.89
N LEU A 221 0.16 -17.85 -8.23
CA LEU A 221 1.42 -18.20 -8.87
C LEU A 221 1.77 -19.66 -8.58
N LEU A 222 2.29 -20.37 -9.59
CA LEU A 222 2.82 -21.72 -9.48
C LEU A 222 4.32 -21.70 -9.77
N LEU A 223 5.08 -22.37 -8.91
CA LEU A 223 6.48 -22.70 -9.10
C LEU A 223 6.60 -24.22 -9.13
N GLU A 224 6.98 -24.77 -10.27
CA GLU A 224 7.11 -26.21 -10.51
C GLU A 224 8.51 -26.46 -11.07
N ASP A 225 9.38 -27.01 -10.22
CA ASP A 225 10.79 -27.24 -10.50
C ASP A 225 11.53 -25.99 -11.07
N VAL A 226 11.24 -24.82 -10.51
CA VAL A 226 11.92 -23.57 -10.89
C VAL A 226 13.37 -23.65 -10.41
N VAL A 227 14.31 -23.69 -11.37
CA VAL A 227 15.74 -23.82 -11.11
C VAL A 227 16.41 -22.44 -11.11
N LEU A 228 17.03 -22.07 -10.00
CA LEU A 228 17.75 -20.81 -9.83
C LEU A 228 19.17 -21.07 -9.33
N ASP A 229 20.09 -20.21 -9.70
CA ASP A 229 21.45 -20.20 -9.12
C ASP A 229 21.54 -19.24 -7.91
N ASP A 230 22.69 -19.24 -7.24
CA ASP A 230 22.93 -18.39 -6.07
C ASP A 230 22.88 -16.89 -6.37
N SER A 231 23.04 -16.48 -7.64
CA SER A 231 22.93 -15.06 -8.03
C SER A 231 21.52 -14.52 -7.88
N LYS A 232 20.52 -15.41 -7.82
CA LYS A 232 19.11 -15.07 -7.62
C LYS A 232 18.69 -15.03 -6.15
N VAL A 233 19.57 -15.34 -5.22
CA VAL A 233 19.29 -15.19 -3.77
C VAL A 233 19.39 -13.71 -3.39
N LEU A 234 18.29 -13.13 -2.96
CA LEU A 234 18.24 -11.77 -2.45
C LEU A 234 18.63 -11.75 -0.97
N GLY A 235 19.72 -11.09 -0.64
CA GLY A 235 20.32 -11.12 0.69
C GLY A 235 21.03 -12.46 0.97
N ASP A 236 21.01 -12.88 2.24
CA ASP A 236 21.61 -14.13 2.68
C ASP A 236 20.57 -15.24 2.85
N VAL A 237 21.01 -16.48 2.66
CA VAL A 237 20.17 -17.67 2.88
C VAL A 237 19.65 -17.67 4.31
N GLY A 238 18.34 -17.80 4.46
CA GLY A 238 17.67 -17.82 5.75
C GLY A 238 17.37 -16.43 6.36
N GLN A 239 17.81 -15.32 5.76
CA GLN A 239 17.72 -13.99 6.37
C GLN A 239 16.62 -13.08 5.77
N ALA A 240 15.69 -13.61 5.02
CA ALA A 240 14.65 -12.79 4.35
C ALA A 240 13.62 -12.16 5.31
N PHE A 241 13.46 -12.68 6.54
CA PHE A 241 12.35 -12.29 7.39
C PHE A 241 12.42 -10.84 7.90
N VAL A 242 13.61 -10.36 8.28
CA VAL A 242 13.76 -8.99 8.81
C VAL A 242 13.54 -7.93 7.73
N PRO A 243 14.20 -7.98 6.55
CA PRO A 243 13.91 -7.05 5.46
C PRO A 243 12.44 -7.06 5.03
N LEU A 244 11.82 -8.25 5.00
CA LEU A 244 10.38 -8.39 4.73
C LEU A 244 9.52 -7.64 5.75
N GLN A 245 9.83 -7.72 7.05
CA GLN A 245 9.08 -7.00 8.08
C GLN A 245 9.24 -5.48 7.99
N ASN A 246 10.42 -4.98 7.66
CA ASN A 246 10.68 -3.57 7.43
C ASN A 246 9.84 -3.05 6.25
N ARG A 247 9.90 -3.74 5.12
CA ARG A 247 9.05 -3.46 3.94
C ARG A 247 7.56 -3.42 4.29
N LEU A 248 7.08 -4.38 5.09
CA LEU A 248 5.69 -4.41 5.52
C LEU A 248 5.35 -3.23 6.45
N GLY A 249 6.31 -2.77 7.27
CA GLY A 249 6.15 -1.60 8.13
C GLY A 249 5.85 -0.34 7.33
N VAL A 250 6.66 -0.05 6.32
CA VAL A 250 6.49 1.07 5.39
C VAL A 250 5.14 1.00 4.68
N ARG A 251 4.78 -0.16 4.13
CA ARG A 251 3.51 -0.33 3.41
C ARG A 251 2.27 -0.06 4.27
N ARG A 252 2.33 -0.37 5.57
CA ARG A 252 1.23 -0.09 6.51
C ARG A 252 0.98 1.40 6.68
N ILE A 253 2.04 2.20 6.71
CA ILE A 253 1.96 3.67 6.79
C ILE A 253 1.40 4.24 5.49
N GLU A 254 1.86 3.76 4.32
CA GLU A 254 1.31 4.13 3.01
C GLU A 254 -0.19 3.86 2.91
N VAL A 255 -0.64 2.67 3.33
CA VAL A 255 -2.08 2.33 3.35
C VAL A 255 -2.88 3.31 4.19
N ALA A 256 -2.35 3.72 5.35
CA ALA A 256 -3.03 4.69 6.19
C ALA A 256 -3.06 6.10 5.57
N ALA A 257 -1.98 6.53 4.89
CA ALA A 257 -1.95 7.78 4.14
C ALA A 257 -3.02 7.80 3.02
N LYS A 258 -3.12 6.69 2.27
CA LYS A 258 -4.18 6.51 1.26
C LYS A 258 -5.58 6.60 1.87
N CYS A 259 -5.78 6.00 3.04
CA CYS A 259 -7.05 6.11 3.75
C CYS A 259 -7.37 7.56 4.17
N CYS A 260 -6.37 8.35 4.57
CA CYS A 260 -6.55 9.78 4.87
C CYS A 260 -6.98 10.57 3.63
N GLY A 261 -6.42 10.29 2.47
CA GLY A 261 -6.79 10.91 1.20
C GLY A 261 -8.24 10.60 0.80
N ALA A 262 -8.61 9.33 0.77
CA ALA A 262 -9.97 8.89 0.46
C ALA A 262 -11.00 9.43 1.45
N ALA A 263 -10.67 9.46 2.76
CA ALA A 263 -11.54 10.04 3.78
C ALA A 263 -11.69 11.57 3.62
N THR A 264 -10.63 12.27 3.21
CA THR A 264 -10.69 13.69 2.87
C THR A 264 -11.65 13.95 1.70
N ARG A 265 -11.64 13.09 0.66
CA ARG A 265 -12.60 13.15 -0.45
C ARG A 265 -14.04 12.96 0.05
N CYS A 266 -14.28 11.94 0.88
CA CYS A 266 -15.58 11.74 1.51
C CYS A 266 -16.04 12.99 2.28
N MET A 267 -15.16 13.60 3.07
CA MET A 267 -15.47 14.82 3.83
C MET A 267 -15.84 16.00 2.92
N GLU A 268 -15.10 16.22 1.83
CA GLU A 268 -15.40 17.29 0.86
C GLU A 268 -16.81 17.11 0.24
N LEU A 269 -17.16 15.87 -0.11
CA LEU A 269 -18.50 15.55 -0.60
C LEU A 269 -19.58 15.76 0.48
N MET A 270 -19.32 15.32 1.72
CA MET A 270 -20.22 15.56 2.86
C MET A 270 -20.47 17.05 3.09
N LEU A 271 -19.41 17.88 3.07
CA LEU A 271 -19.53 19.33 3.26
C LEU A 271 -20.32 20.00 2.14
N THR A 272 -20.12 19.57 0.90
CA THR A 272 -20.88 20.06 -0.25
C THR A 272 -22.36 19.69 -0.08
N GLN A 273 -22.66 18.43 0.20
CA GLN A 273 -24.03 17.93 0.40
C GLN A 273 -24.72 18.64 1.57
N ALA A 274 -24.02 18.84 2.67
CA ALA A 274 -24.57 19.54 3.84
C ALA A 274 -25.04 20.96 3.54
N ARG A 275 -24.34 21.65 2.62
CA ARG A 275 -24.63 23.05 2.25
C ARG A 275 -25.73 23.19 1.21
N VAL A 276 -25.81 22.21 0.26
CA VAL A 276 -26.70 22.37 -0.92
C VAL A 276 -27.99 21.57 -0.82
N ARG A 277 -27.98 20.46 -0.04
CA ARG A 277 -29.18 19.62 0.10
C ARG A 277 -30.15 20.21 1.11
N GLU A 278 -31.34 20.51 0.69
CA GLU A 278 -32.41 21.00 1.57
C GLU A 278 -33.44 19.91 1.87
N THR A 279 -33.90 19.88 3.12
CA THR A 279 -35.00 19.05 3.62
C THR A 279 -35.76 19.81 4.68
N PHE A 280 -37.08 19.69 4.71
CA PHE A 280 -37.92 20.38 5.71
C PHE A 280 -37.66 21.91 5.76
N GLY A 281 -37.39 22.52 4.59
CA GLY A 281 -37.26 23.96 4.43
C GLY A 281 -35.90 24.57 4.82
N SER A 282 -34.86 23.76 5.06
CA SER A 282 -33.49 24.26 5.31
C SER A 282 -32.43 23.27 4.87
N PRO A 283 -31.17 23.72 4.71
CA PRO A 283 -30.03 22.83 4.44
C PRO A 283 -29.90 21.72 5.48
N ILE A 284 -29.50 20.53 5.06
CA ILE A 284 -29.28 19.41 6.01
C ILE A 284 -28.14 19.69 6.99
N GLY A 285 -27.21 20.57 6.64
CA GLY A 285 -26.13 21.03 7.53
C GLY A 285 -26.62 21.72 8.80
N ASP A 286 -27.87 22.18 8.85
CA ASP A 286 -28.49 22.76 10.06
C ASP A 286 -28.96 21.68 11.06
N ARG A 287 -28.89 20.41 10.70
CA ARG A 287 -29.33 19.28 11.54
C ARG A 287 -28.20 18.78 12.41
N GLN A 288 -28.45 18.62 13.71
CA GLN A 288 -27.44 18.19 14.69
C GLN A 288 -26.82 16.82 14.36
N PHE A 289 -27.58 15.84 13.84
CA PHE A 289 -27.03 14.55 13.45
C PHE A 289 -26.04 14.68 12.28
N ILE A 290 -26.30 15.56 11.32
CA ILE A 290 -25.38 15.83 10.21
C ILE A 290 -24.12 16.54 10.72
N GLN A 291 -24.27 17.53 11.60
CA GLN A 291 -23.16 18.23 12.24
C GLN A 291 -22.29 17.25 13.05
N GLY A 292 -22.91 16.32 13.80
CA GLY A 292 -22.22 15.26 14.52
C GLY A 292 -21.39 14.35 13.60
N MET A 293 -21.96 13.90 12.45
CA MET A 293 -21.23 13.10 11.47
C MET A 293 -19.99 13.83 10.93
N ILE A 294 -20.12 15.12 10.61
CA ILE A 294 -19.01 15.96 10.12
C ILE A 294 -17.95 16.15 11.21
N ALA A 295 -18.37 16.48 12.45
CA ALA A 295 -17.46 16.72 13.56
C ALA A 295 -16.63 15.46 13.89
N ASP A 296 -17.30 14.32 14.06
CA ASP A 296 -16.63 13.03 14.35
C ASP A 296 -15.64 12.67 13.23
N SER A 297 -16.06 12.79 11.97
CA SER A 297 -15.18 12.49 10.82
C SER A 297 -13.98 13.42 10.78
N THR A 298 -14.14 14.69 11.12
CA THR A 298 -13.03 15.66 11.19
C THR A 298 -12.00 15.23 12.24
N VAL A 299 -12.45 14.88 13.44
CA VAL A 299 -11.57 14.40 14.53
C VAL A 299 -10.82 13.15 14.12
N GLU A 300 -11.53 12.17 13.57
CA GLU A 300 -10.95 10.90 13.16
C GLU A 300 -9.91 11.05 12.03
N ILE A 301 -10.20 11.85 11.00
CA ILE A 301 -9.27 12.12 9.88
C ILE A 301 -8.03 12.85 10.39
N HIS A 302 -8.21 13.85 11.25
CA HIS A 302 -7.10 14.61 11.84
C HIS A 302 -6.17 13.72 12.65
N ALA A 303 -6.71 12.88 13.51
CA ALA A 303 -5.94 11.94 14.33
C ALA A 303 -5.17 10.93 13.45
N ALA A 304 -5.82 10.33 12.43
CA ALA A 304 -5.18 9.41 11.50
C ALA A 304 -3.99 10.06 10.76
N ARG A 305 -4.18 11.28 10.26
CA ARG A 305 -3.16 12.05 9.56
C ARG A 305 -1.96 12.34 10.43
N LEU A 306 -2.16 12.77 11.68
CA LEU A 306 -1.06 13.01 12.63
C LEU A 306 -0.29 11.71 12.92
N MET A 307 -0.96 10.56 13.04
CA MET A 307 -0.28 9.28 13.21
C MET A 307 0.57 8.91 12.00
N VAL A 308 0.08 9.16 10.78
CA VAL A 308 0.84 8.93 9.53
C VAL A 308 2.09 9.80 9.50
N TYR A 309 1.94 11.11 9.74
CA TYR A 309 3.06 12.06 9.67
C TYR A 309 4.10 11.79 10.76
N HIS A 310 3.67 11.45 11.96
CA HIS A 310 4.56 11.05 13.04
C HIS A 310 5.39 9.80 12.66
N ALA A 311 4.74 8.74 12.16
CA ALA A 311 5.44 7.53 11.75
C ALA A 311 6.42 7.79 10.60
N ALA A 312 6.03 8.60 9.62
CA ALA A 312 6.90 8.98 8.50
C ALA A 312 8.10 9.80 8.96
N SER A 313 7.90 10.81 9.83
CA SER A 313 8.98 11.62 10.38
C SER A 313 9.97 10.81 11.23
N LYS A 314 9.49 9.80 11.97
CA LYS A 314 10.38 8.86 12.69
C LYS A 314 11.26 8.08 11.72
N TYR A 315 10.69 7.59 10.61
CA TYR A 315 11.46 6.90 9.58
C TYR A 315 12.55 7.80 9.00
N ASP A 316 12.21 9.05 8.66
CA ASP A 316 13.14 10.03 8.11
C ASP A 316 14.24 10.42 9.10
N SER A 317 13.96 10.38 10.41
CA SER A 317 14.99 10.58 11.46
C SER A 317 15.91 9.37 11.68
N GLY A 318 15.76 8.29 10.92
CA GLY A 318 16.62 7.12 10.95
C GLY A 318 16.06 5.91 11.72
N GLU A 319 14.89 6.02 12.36
CA GLU A 319 14.22 4.89 13.01
C GLU A 319 13.64 3.96 11.95
N LYS A 320 14.22 2.76 11.80
CA LYS A 320 13.77 1.78 10.80
C LYS A 320 12.82 0.72 11.37
N ASP A 321 12.72 0.59 12.69
CA ASP A 321 11.78 -0.33 13.32
C ASP A 321 10.45 0.37 13.66
N LEU A 322 9.60 0.49 12.67
CA LEU A 322 8.28 1.10 12.79
C LEU A 322 7.15 0.07 12.95
N ARG A 323 7.44 -1.08 13.55
CA ARG A 323 6.43 -2.15 13.69
C ARG A 323 5.21 -1.73 14.49
N VAL A 324 5.40 -0.97 15.56
CA VAL A 324 4.30 -0.48 16.41
C VAL A 324 3.56 0.66 15.71
N GLU A 325 4.27 1.69 15.26
CA GLU A 325 3.72 2.84 14.58
C GLU A 325 2.94 2.44 13.33
N GLY A 326 3.54 1.59 12.48
CA GLY A 326 2.90 1.09 11.27
C GLY A 326 1.64 0.26 11.57
N ALA A 327 1.67 -0.57 12.63
CA ALA A 327 0.51 -1.36 13.04
C ALA A 327 -0.63 -0.47 13.56
N MET A 328 -0.34 0.48 14.46
CA MET A 328 -1.32 1.41 15.02
C MET A 328 -1.93 2.30 13.94
N THR A 329 -1.08 2.90 13.11
CA THR A 329 -1.49 3.82 12.04
C THR A 329 -2.39 3.11 11.04
N LYS A 330 -2.04 1.88 10.64
CA LYS A 330 -2.82 1.08 9.71
C LYS A 330 -4.19 0.71 10.28
N VAL A 331 -4.27 0.25 11.53
CA VAL A 331 -5.56 -0.08 12.17
C VAL A 331 -6.44 1.15 12.21
N TYR A 332 -5.92 2.25 12.77
CA TYR A 332 -6.72 3.46 12.95
C TYR A 332 -7.18 4.05 11.61
N GLY A 333 -6.25 4.23 10.65
CA GLY A 333 -6.55 4.84 9.35
C GLY A 333 -7.55 4.02 8.52
N THR A 334 -7.41 2.69 8.48
CA THR A 334 -8.31 1.85 7.68
C THR A 334 -9.71 1.73 8.28
N GLU A 335 -9.83 1.70 9.59
CA GLU A 335 -11.14 1.67 10.26
C GLU A 335 -11.80 3.05 10.27
N MET A 336 -11.03 4.14 10.37
CA MET A 336 -11.50 5.51 10.20
C MET A 336 -12.12 5.70 8.82
N LEU A 337 -11.43 5.30 7.74
CA LEU A 337 -11.98 5.44 6.37
C LEU A 337 -13.32 4.72 6.22
N GLN A 338 -13.47 3.52 6.80
CA GLN A 338 -14.73 2.79 6.74
C GLN A 338 -15.88 3.55 7.43
N ARG A 339 -15.63 4.12 8.62
CA ARG A 339 -16.64 4.92 9.32
C ARG A 339 -16.99 6.22 8.62
N VAL A 340 -15.99 6.90 8.03
CA VAL A 340 -16.19 8.15 7.30
C VAL A 340 -16.94 7.90 5.99
N SER A 341 -16.59 6.86 5.23
CA SER A 341 -17.27 6.53 3.98
C SER A 341 -18.73 6.11 4.21
N ASP A 342 -19.02 5.38 5.29
CA ASP A 342 -20.38 5.02 5.70
C ASP A 342 -21.23 6.29 5.98
N LYS A 343 -20.70 7.21 6.80
CA LYS A 343 -21.33 8.49 7.09
C LYS A 343 -21.56 9.33 5.82
N ALA A 344 -20.61 9.31 4.89
CA ALA A 344 -20.73 10.03 3.63
C ALA A 344 -21.87 9.47 2.76
N ILE A 345 -21.97 8.14 2.62
CA ILE A 345 -23.10 7.49 1.94
C ILE A 345 -24.41 7.87 2.64
N GLN A 346 -24.49 7.77 3.96
CA GLN A 346 -25.68 8.08 4.74
C GLN A 346 -26.17 9.51 4.48
N MET A 347 -25.27 10.49 4.42
CA MET A 347 -25.61 11.89 4.16
C MET A 347 -26.12 12.15 2.74
N HIS A 348 -25.69 11.34 1.76
CA HIS A 348 -26.12 11.44 0.37
C HIS A 348 -27.40 10.65 0.07
N GLY A 349 -27.84 9.77 0.99
CA GLY A 349 -29.01 8.93 0.82
C GLY A 349 -28.86 7.99 -0.38
N ALA A 350 -29.92 7.82 -1.18
CA ALA A 350 -29.93 6.92 -2.34
C ALA A 350 -28.83 7.24 -3.37
N LEU A 351 -28.49 8.52 -3.55
CA LEU A 351 -27.41 8.93 -4.45
C LEU A 351 -26.06 8.35 -4.00
N GLY A 352 -25.80 8.30 -2.68
CA GLY A 352 -24.57 7.70 -2.13
C GLY A 352 -24.41 6.21 -2.40
N LEU A 353 -25.51 5.50 -2.72
CA LEU A 353 -25.50 4.08 -3.08
C LEU A 353 -25.37 3.87 -4.60
N SER A 354 -25.53 4.92 -5.39
CA SER A 354 -25.52 4.81 -6.84
C SER A 354 -24.09 4.84 -7.39
N LYS A 355 -23.93 4.28 -8.60
CA LYS A 355 -22.68 4.37 -9.37
C LYS A 355 -22.51 5.72 -10.10
N GLU A 356 -23.41 6.67 -9.89
CA GLU A 356 -23.31 8.03 -10.43
C GLU A 356 -22.34 8.91 -9.64
N MET A 357 -21.81 8.37 -8.51
CA MET A 357 -20.79 9.04 -7.72
C MET A 357 -19.80 8.03 -7.08
N VAL A 358 -18.70 8.54 -6.57
CA VAL A 358 -17.57 7.71 -6.10
C VAL A 358 -17.77 7.03 -4.73
N LEU A 359 -18.81 7.40 -3.96
CA LEU A 359 -18.91 6.98 -2.54
C LEU A 359 -19.12 5.47 -2.38
N GLU A 360 -19.97 4.85 -3.19
CA GLU A 360 -20.17 3.40 -3.11
C GLU A 360 -18.89 2.64 -3.47
N TYR A 361 -18.11 3.17 -4.43
CA TYR A 361 -16.84 2.60 -4.80
C TYR A 361 -15.82 2.70 -3.64
N ILE A 362 -15.68 3.89 -3.04
CA ILE A 362 -14.81 4.10 -1.88
C ILE A 362 -15.20 3.15 -0.74
N PHE A 363 -16.50 3.04 -0.44
CA PHE A 363 -17.00 2.17 0.64
C PHE A 363 -16.66 0.68 0.40
N ARG A 364 -16.79 0.19 -0.83
CA ARG A 364 -16.39 -1.19 -1.16
C ARG A 364 -14.88 -1.37 -1.06
N MET A 365 -14.11 -0.43 -1.58
CA MET A 365 -12.66 -0.50 -1.60
C MET A 365 -12.03 -0.38 -0.21
N CYS A 366 -12.61 0.40 0.70
CA CYS A 366 -12.07 0.57 2.06
C CYS A 366 -12.05 -0.75 2.84
N ARG A 367 -12.90 -1.71 2.49
CA ARG A 367 -12.93 -3.03 3.15
C ARG A 367 -11.65 -3.83 2.93
N ILE A 368 -10.99 -3.63 1.77
CA ILE A 368 -9.73 -4.29 1.40
C ILE A 368 -8.64 -3.93 2.40
N TRP A 369 -8.51 -2.65 2.73
CA TRP A 369 -7.43 -2.12 3.56
C TRP A 369 -7.38 -2.69 4.97
N ARG A 370 -8.50 -3.18 5.50
CA ARG A 370 -8.53 -3.83 6.82
C ARG A 370 -7.99 -5.26 6.80
N ILE A 371 -7.77 -5.85 5.61
CA ILE A 371 -7.30 -7.24 5.43
C ILE A 371 -5.86 -7.29 4.94
N VAL A 372 -5.54 -6.57 3.86
CA VAL A 372 -4.22 -6.61 3.23
C VAL A 372 -3.11 -6.09 4.16
N GLU A 373 -1.88 -6.51 3.90
CA GLU A 373 -0.68 -6.16 4.70
C GLU A 373 -0.81 -6.53 6.19
N GLY A 374 -1.63 -7.56 6.47
CA GLY A 374 -2.01 -8.03 7.80
C GLY A 374 -3.33 -7.44 8.28
N PRO A 375 -4.28 -8.26 8.78
CA PRO A 375 -5.58 -7.78 9.23
C PRO A 375 -5.48 -6.98 10.54
N SER A 376 -6.53 -6.19 10.80
CA SER A 376 -6.63 -5.31 11.99
C SER A 376 -6.36 -6.04 13.30
N GLU A 377 -6.77 -7.29 13.40
CA GLU A 377 -6.61 -8.14 14.59
C GLU A 377 -5.14 -8.48 14.83
N ILE A 378 -4.38 -8.82 13.79
CA ILE A 378 -2.94 -9.10 13.88
C ILE A 378 -2.18 -7.84 14.30
N HIS A 379 -2.56 -6.68 13.79
CA HIS A 379 -1.92 -5.42 14.18
C HIS A 379 -2.20 -5.03 15.62
N ARG A 380 -3.43 -5.22 16.11
CA ARG A 380 -3.76 -5.03 17.54
C ARG A 380 -2.96 -5.98 18.43
N TRP A 381 -2.88 -7.25 18.04
CA TRP A 381 -2.05 -8.22 18.75
C TRP A 381 -0.57 -7.82 18.74
N LEU A 382 -0.04 -7.42 17.59
CA LEU A 382 1.36 -6.98 17.45
C LEU A 382 1.64 -5.78 18.36
N THR A 383 0.81 -4.75 18.30
CA THR A 383 0.91 -3.54 19.11
C THR A 383 0.90 -3.88 20.62
N ALA A 384 -0.11 -4.62 21.06
CA ALA A 384 -0.24 -4.99 22.47
C ALA A 384 0.97 -5.82 22.94
N ARG A 385 1.40 -6.81 22.12
CA ARG A 385 2.54 -7.65 22.47
C ARG A 385 3.85 -6.87 22.59
N GLN A 386 4.09 -5.87 21.74
CA GLN A 386 5.30 -5.06 21.80
C GLN A 386 5.29 -4.16 23.04
N ILE A 387 4.15 -3.56 23.36
CA ILE A 387 4.00 -2.71 24.55
C ILE A 387 4.17 -3.55 25.84
N ILE A 388 3.51 -4.69 25.96
CA ILE A 388 3.59 -5.57 27.14
C ILE A 388 5.02 -6.08 27.37
N ARG A 389 5.79 -6.31 26.30
CA ARG A 389 7.17 -6.81 26.39
C ARG A 389 8.22 -5.71 26.54
N SER A 390 7.84 -4.46 26.40
CA SER A 390 8.75 -3.35 26.59
C SER A 390 9.02 -3.15 28.08
N GLU A 391 10.29 -2.99 28.44
CA GLU A 391 10.72 -2.58 29.78
C GLU A 391 10.76 -1.05 29.93
N LYS A 392 10.50 -0.32 28.81
CA LYS A 392 10.47 1.14 28.80
C LYS A 392 9.16 1.68 29.41
N PRO A 393 9.17 2.86 30.06
CA PRO A 393 7.95 3.55 30.41
C PRO A 393 7.03 3.75 29.19
N TYR A 394 5.71 3.68 29.39
CA TYR A 394 4.74 3.74 28.29
C TYR A 394 4.95 4.96 27.37
N GLU A 395 5.21 6.13 27.98
CA GLU A 395 5.41 7.40 27.27
C GLU A 395 6.62 7.37 26.33
N THR A 396 7.62 6.54 26.63
CA THR A 396 8.84 6.44 25.82
C THR A 396 8.77 5.37 24.72
N ILE A 397 7.76 4.49 24.77
CA ILE A 397 7.62 3.39 23.79
C ILE A 397 7.42 3.93 22.38
N LEU A 398 6.64 5.02 22.26
CA LEU A 398 6.35 5.67 20.97
C LEU A 398 7.32 6.80 20.62
N GLY A 399 8.34 7.04 21.46
CA GLY A 399 9.32 8.10 21.23
C GLY A 399 8.71 9.51 21.30
N MET A 400 7.70 9.70 22.13
CA MET A 400 7.05 11.01 22.33
C MET A 400 7.71 11.83 23.45
N LEU A 401 8.62 11.23 24.21
CA LEU A 401 9.47 11.86 25.23
C LEU A 401 10.93 11.50 25.03
#